data_f9e09bb186fefb6d665b1661b293fe74
#
_entry.id   f9e09bb186fefb6d665b1661b293fe74
#
_cell.length_a   1.000
_cell.length_b   1.000
_cell.length_c   1.000
_cell.angle_alpha   90.00
_cell.angle_beta   90.00
_cell.angle_gamma   90.00
#
_symmetry.space_group_name_H-M   'P 1'
#
loop_
_entity.id
_entity.type
_entity.pdbx_description
1 polymer ?
#
loop_
_entity_poly.entity_id
_entity_poly.type
_entity_poly.pdbx_seq_one_letter_code
_entity_poly.pdbx_strand_id
1 'polypeptide(L)'
;RDAHLDIVRVLDRVGAPDRVVFHCFSGDAAFAELVARRGWYLSFAGTVTFKNAQNLRDALAAVPRANLLVETDAPYLTPTPFRGRPNSAYLMPHTVRAMAAHLGTDASMLAAQLSSNTELVYGNWDDEPVDAPPGPFAPPTTPIDLPPLGPR
;
A
#
# COMPACT_ATOMS: atom_id res chain seq x y z
N ARG A 1 -4.87 5.61 -12.98
CA ARG A 1 -4.84 7.03 -12.58
C ARG A 1 -6.11 7.70 -13.13
N ASP A 2 -6.50 8.82 -12.61
CA ASP A 2 -7.61 9.68 -13.09
C ASP A 2 -9.02 9.03 -13.10
N ALA A 3 -9.16 7.82 -12.56
CA ALA A 3 -10.43 7.09 -12.46
C ALA A 3 -10.95 7.00 -10.99
N HIS A 4 -10.46 7.86 -10.10
CA HIS A 4 -10.72 7.76 -8.66
C HIS A 4 -12.23 7.72 -8.33
N LEU A 5 -12.99 8.67 -8.85
CA LEU A 5 -14.43 8.74 -8.59
C LEU A 5 -15.22 7.63 -9.31
N ASP A 6 -14.73 7.17 -10.46
CA ASP A 6 -15.39 6.10 -11.20
C ASP A 6 -15.23 4.76 -10.49
N ILE A 7 -14.04 4.50 -9.87
CA ILE A 7 -13.84 3.33 -9.02
C ILE A 7 -14.84 3.33 -7.86
N VAL A 8 -14.99 4.45 -7.16
CA VAL A 8 -15.94 4.58 -6.05
C VAL A 8 -17.36 4.34 -6.52
N ARG A 9 -17.78 4.95 -7.63
CA ARG A 9 -19.13 4.75 -8.21
C ARG A 9 -19.38 3.29 -8.58
N VAL A 10 -18.39 2.60 -9.13
CA VAL A 10 -18.52 1.18 -9.45
C VAL A 10 -18.68 0.35 -8.18
N LEU A 11 -17.82 0.56 -7.17
CA LEU A 11 -17.89 -0.15 -5.89
C LEU A 11 -19.22 0.12 -5.16
N ASP A 12 -19.69 1.37 -5.15
CA ASP A 12 -20.98 1.72 -4.55
C ASP A 12 -22.15 1.03 -5.28
N ARG A 13 -22.05 0.84 -6.59
CA ARG A 13 -23.10 0.23 -7.41
C ARG A 13 -23.17 -1.30 -7.30
N VAL A 14 -22.02 -1.97 -7.26
CA VAL A 14 -21.95 -3.44 -7.26
C VAL A 14 -21.87 -4.05 -5.86
N GLY A 15 -21.71 -3.23 -4.84
CA GLY A 15 -21.41 -3.63 -3.48
C GLY A 15 -19.89 -3.78 -3.29
N ALA A 16 -19.30 -2.89 -2.48
CA ALA A 16 -17.88 -3.00 -2.14
C ALA A 16 -17.64 -4.22 -1.24
N PRO A 17 -16.50 -4.91 -1.37
CA PRO A 17 -16.08 -5.90 -0.39
C PRO A 17 -15.78 -5.23 0.95
N ASP A 18 -15.75 -6.02 2.03
CA ASP A 18 -15.50 -5.54 3.40
C ASP A 18 -14.17 -4.78 3.54
N ARG A 19 -13.18 -5.16 2.72
CA ARG A 19 -11.85 -4.56 2.73
C ARG A 19 -11.48 -4.10 1.33
N VAL A 20 -11.26 -2.80 1.20
CA VAL A 20 -10.79 -2.16 -0.05
C VAL A 20 -9.50 -1.42 0.24
N VAL A 21 -8.49 -1.63 -0.58
CA VAL A 21 -7.20 -0.93 -0.50
C VAL A 21 -6.97 -0.14 -1.78
N PHE A 22 -6.76 1.17 -1.63
CA PHE A 22 -6.24 2.00 -2.71
C PHE A 22 -4.72 1.90 -2.70
N HIS A 23 -4.23 0.94 -3.45
CA HIS A 23 -2.80 0.66 -3.65
C HIS A 23 -2.12 1.82 -4.38
N CYS A 24 -0.88 2.13 -4.00
CA CYS A 24 -0.06 3.21 -4.57
C CYS A 24 -0.86 4.52 -4.68
N PHE A 25 -1.44 4.95 -3.54
CA PHE A 25 -2.37 6.07 -3.51
C PHE A 25 -1.79 7.30 -4.21
N SER A 26 -2.56 7.89 -5.11
CA SER A 26 -2.16 9.02 -5.94
C SER A 26 -3.18 10.17 -5.99
N GLY A 27 -4.25 10.08 -5.18
CA GLY A 27 -5.30 11.11 -5.08
C GLY A 27 -4.88 12.32 -4.25
N ASP A 28 -5.83 13.23 -4.09
CA ASP A 28 -5.73 14.40 -3.20
C ASP A 28 -6.37 14.14 -1.82
N ALA A 29 -6.33 15.14 -0.93
CA ALA A 29 -6.89 15.05 0.41
C ALA A 29 -8.39 14.79 0.42
N ALA A 30 -9.16 15.43 -0.47
CA ALA A 30 -10.60 15.26 -0.55
C ALA A 30 -11.00 13.83 -0.94
N PHE A 31 -10.27 13.24 -1.89
CA PHE A 31 -10.47 11.85 -2.27
C PHE A 31 -10.02 10.89 -1.17
N ALA A 32 -8.90 11.19 -0.48
CA ALA A 32 -8.43 10.40 0.66
C ALA A 32 -9.47 10.34 1.80
N GLU A 33 -10.07 11.48 2.16
CA GLU A 33 -11.16 11.52 3.12
C GLU A 33 -12.39 10.73 2.68
N LEU A 34 -12.75 10.82 1.38
CA LEU A 34 -13.86 10.07 0.82
C LEU A 34 -13.67 8.55 0.97
N VAL A 35 -12.46 8.06 0.73
CA VAL A 35 -12.05 6.67 0.89
C VAL A 35 -12.09 6.26 2.37
N ALA A 36 -11.50 7.07 3.25
CA ALA A 36 -11.41 6.79 4.68
C ALA A 36 -12.81 6.75 5.35
N ARG A 37 -13.73 7.63 4.97
CA ARG A 37 -15.12 7.61 5.47
C ARG A 37 -15.89 6.33 5.14
N ARG A 38 -15.45 5.57 4.14
CA ARG A 38 -16.00 4.22 3.81
C ARG A 38 -15.34 3.09 4.59
N GLY A 39 -14.39 3.40 5.47
CA GLY A 39 -13.60 2.40 6.18
C GLY A 39 -12.54 1.72 5.30
N TRP A 40 -12.27 2.27 4.11
CA TRP A 40 -11.29 1.74 3.17
C TRP A 40 -9.88 2.23 3.49
N TYR A 41 -8.89 1.56 2.97
CA TYR A 41 -7.48 1.78 3.28
C TYR A 41 -6.74 2.46 2.13
N LEU A 42 -5.74 3.26 2.48
CA LEU A 42 -4.86 3.96 1.55
C LEU A 42 -3.41 3.51 1.79
N SER A 43 -2.78 2.96 0.76
CA SER A 43 -1.41 2.50 0.83
C SER A 43 -0.46 3.51 0.19
N PHE A 44 0.50 3.99 0.97
CA PHE A 44 1.46 5.01 0.55
C PHE A 44 2.81 4.39 0.20
N ALA A 45 3.28 4.65 -1.02
CA ALA A 45 4.59 4.23 -1.51
C ALA A 45 5.67 5.30 -1.26
N GLY A 46 6.88 5.02 -1.70
CA GLY A 46 8.03 5.95 -1.62
C GLY A 46 7.79 7.33 -2.22
N THR A 47 6.78 7.48 -3.08
CA THR A 47 6.36 8.76 -3.69
C THR A 47 6.04 9.84 -2.66
N VAL A 48 5.55 9.51 -1.47
CA VAL A 48 5.26 10.49 -0.41
C VAL A 48 6.50 11.27 0.03
N THR A 49 7.69 10.70 -0.18
CA THR A 49 8.99 11.32 0.13
C THR A 49 9.45 12.31 -0.93
N PHE A 50 8.77 12.39 -2.09
CA PHE A 50 9.23 13.21 -3.21
C PHE A 50 8.96 14.69 -2.98
N LYS A 51 9.89 15.54 -3.43
CA LYS A 51 9.80 16.99 -3.23
C LYS A 51 8.47 17.58 -3.73
N ASN A 52 7.99 17.11 -4.87
CA ASN A 52 6.79 17.58 -5.55
C ASN A 52 5.50 16.83 -5.16
N ALA A 53 5.52 16.02 -4.10
CA ALA A 53 4.38 15.21 -3.66
C ALA A 53 3.59 15.84 -2.50
N GLN A 54 3.39 17.17 -2.51
CA GLN A 54 2.66 17.83 -1.43
C GLN A 54 1.22 17.34 -1.34
N ASN A 55 0.56 17.10 -2.48
CA ASN A 55 -0.78 16.53 -2.52
C ASN A 55 -0.90 15.19 -1.77
N LEU A 56 0.13 14.32 -1.86
CA LEU A 56 0.13 13.05 -1.14
C LEU A 56 0.33 13.24 0.37
N ARG A 57 1.12 14.22 0.76
CA ARG A 57 1.32 14.56 2.17
C ARG A 57 0.06 15.17 2.77
N ASP A 58 -0.65 16.02 2.02
CA ASP A 58 -1.95 16.57 2.43
C ASP A 58 -3.00 15.46 2.57
N ALA A 59 -3.03 14.52 1.62
CA ALA A 59 -3.87 13.33 1.69
C ALA A 59 -3.55 12.44 2.91
N LEU A 60 -2.26 12.22 3.17
CA LEU A 60 -1.80 11.47 4.35
C LEU A 60 -2.27 12.11 5.66
N ALA A 61 -2.21 13.45 5.76
CA ALA A 61 -2.63 14.19 6.94
C ALA A 61 -4.15 14.21 7.14
N ALA A 62 -4.92 14.08 6.06
CA ALA A 62 -6.39 14.12 6.08
C ALA A 62 -7.03 12.79 6.53
N VAL A 63 -6.26 11.71 6.65
CA VAL A 63 -6.77 10.35 6.87
C VAL A 63 -6.46 9.85 8.28
N PRO A 64 -7.43 9.20 8.97
CA PRO A 64 -7.15 8.54 10.24
C PRO A 64 -6.04 7.49 10.09
N ARG A 65 -5.14 7.42 11.07
CA ARG A 65 -4.01 6.47 11.05
C ARG A 65 -4.45 5.02 10.92
N ALA A 66 -5.64 4.68 11.38
CA ALA A 66 -6.23 3.35 11.25
C ALA A 66 -6.53 2.92 9.79
N ASN A 67 -6.58 3.88 8.87
CA ASN A 67 -6.81 3.62 7.43
C ASN A 67 -5.54 3.65 6.59
N LEU A 68 -4.36 3.85 7.22
CA LEU A 68 -3.09 3.97 6.52
C LEU A 68 -2.42 2.61 6.36
N LEU A 69 -1.86 2.38 5.18
CA LEU A 69 -0.92 1.31 4.87
C LEU A 69 0.33 1.90 4.23
N VAL A 70 1.40 1.12 4.18
CA VAL A 70 2.65 1.46 3.51
C VAL A 70 3.07 0.33 2.59
N GLU A 71 3.67 0.69 1.47
CA GLU A 71 4.16 -0.26 0.47
C GLU A 71 5.47 0.22 -0.17
N THR A 72 6.09 -0.63 -0.97
CA THR A 72 7.30 -0.27 -1.72
C THR A 72 7.02 0.05 -3.18
N ASP A 73 6.18 -0.72 -3.84
CA ASP A 73 6.02 -0.77 -5.30
C ASP A 73 7.34 -1.14 -6.01
N ALA A 74 8.18 -1.94 -5.31
CA ALA A 74 9.47 -2.37 -5.83
C ALA A 74 9.32 -3.10 -7.18
N PRO A 75 10.27 -2.89 -8.11
CA PRO A 75 11.52 -2.14 -7.99
C PRO A 75 11.40 -0.64 -8.27
N TYR A 76 10.20 -0.10 -8.33
CA TYR A 76 9.89 1.29 -8.66
C TYR A 76 9.72 2.16 -7.40
N LEU A 77 9.48 3.46 -7.61
CA LEU A 77 9.09 4.44 -6.61
C LEU A 77 10.03 4.54 -5.39
N THR A 78 11.32 4.35 -5.63
CA THR A 78 12.37 4.39 -4.58
C THR A 78 12.29 5.67 -3.77
N PRO A 79 12.19 5.59 -2.42
CA PRO A 79 12.08 6.77 -1.57
C PRO A 79 13.35 7.62 -1.57
N THR A 80 13.20 8.91 -1.29
CA THR A 80 14.32 9.81 -0.99
C THR A 80 15.06 9.30 0.27
N PRO A 81 16.43 9.31 0.33
CA PRO A 81 17.35 9.93 -0.64
C PRO A 81 17.80 9.01 -1.79
N PHE A 82 17.25 7.82 -1.94
CA PHE A 82 17.74 6.79 -2.87
C PHE A 82 17.11 6.82 -4.26
N ARG A 83 16.44 7.90 -4.61
CA ARG A 83 15.82 8.05 -5.94
C ARG A 83 16.80 7.75 -7.09
N GLY A 84 16.27 7.11 -8.15
CA GLY A 84 17.07 6.71 -9.31
C GLY A 84 17.78 5.36 -9.15
N ARG A 85 17.67 4.71 -8.00
CA ARG A 85 18.13 3.34 -7.77
C ARG A 85 16.93 2.38 -7.74
N PRO A 86 17.11 1.07 -7.98
CA PRO A 86 16.06 0.09 -7.78
C PRO A 86 15.55 0.13 -6.34
N ASN A 87 14.23 0.05 -6.17
CA ASN A 87 13.60 -0.01 -4.86
C ASN A 87 13.63 -1.45 -4.30
N SER A 88 13.51 -1.57 -2.99
CA SER A 88 13.50 -2.85 -2.29
C SER A 88 12.84 -2.71 -0.92
N ALA A 89 12.39 -3.81 -0.32
CA ALA A 89 11.69 -3.82 0.96
C ALA A 89 12.50 -3.16 2.09
N TYR A 90 13.82 -3.32 2.12
CA TYR A 90 14.69 -2.70 3.14
C TYR A 90 14.71 -1.16 3.09
N LEU A 91 14.18 -0.53 2.03
CA LEU A 91 14.06 0.92 1.92
C LEU A 91 12.73 1.46 2.49
N MET A 92 11.76 0.59 2.80
CA MET A 92 10.48 0.96 3.41
C MET A 92 10.61 1.84 4.66
N PRO A 93 11.60 1.64 5.56
CA PRO A 93 11.78 2.53 6.72
C PRO A 93 11.98 4.00 6.37
N HIS A 94 12.48 4.35 5.18
CA HIS A 94 12.59 5.74 4.73
C HIS A 94 11.20 6.34 4.43
N THR A 95 10.31 5.57 3.84
CA THR A 95 8.92 5.98 3.61
C THR A 95 8.20 6.18 4.94
N VAL A 96 8.30 5.22 5.87
CA VAL A 96 7.67 5.31 7.19
C VAL A 96 8.17 6.52 7.99
N ARG A 97 9.49 6.79 8.01
CA ARG A 97 10.06 7.96 8.69
C ARG A 97 9.54 9.27 8.09
N ALA A 98 9.43 9.35 6.76
CA ALA A 98 8.90 10.54 6.11
C ALA A 98 7.41 10.76 6.42
N MET A 99 6.60 9.69 6.43
CA MET A 99 5.21 9.74 6.85
C MET A 99 5.08 10.20 8.32
N ALA A 100 5.89 9.61 9.21
CA ALA A 100 5.88 9.95 10.63
C ALA A 100 6.27 11.41 10.90
N ALA A 101 7.32 11.89 10.23
CA ALA A 101 7.75 13.28 10.31
C ALA A 101 6.65 14.25 9.85
N HIS A 102 5.95 13.93 8.76
CA HIS A 102 4.86 14.74 8.26
C HIS A 102 3.64 14.74 9.20
N LEU A 103 3.34 13.60 9.82
CA LEU A 103 2.23 13.44 10.78
C LEU A 103 2.58 13.94 12.19
N GLY A 104 3.79 14.41 12.44
CA GLY A 104 4.25 14.86 13.76
C GLY A 104 4.20 13.74 14.81
N THR A 105 4.55 12.50 14.42
CA THR A 105 4.52 11.33 15.32
C THR A 105 5.85 10.60 15.32
N ASP A 106 6.05 9.74 16.33
CA ASP A 106 7.21 8.85 16.37
C ASP A 106 7.12 7.77 15.28
N ALA A 107 8.27 7.47 14.63
CA ALA A 107 8.33 6.53 13.52
C ALA A 107 8.04 5.07 13.96
N SER A 108 8.44 4.69 15.19
CA SER A 108 8.18 3.35 15.71
C SER A 108 6.70 3.17 16.05
N MET A 109 6.08 4.21 16.60
CA MET A 109 4.64 4.19 16.85
C MET A 109 3.84 4.10 15.55
N LEU A 110 4.23 4.86 14.52
CA LEU A 110 3.58 4.75 13.22
C LEU A 110 3.82 3.37 12.59
N ALA A 111 5.03 2.83 12.67
CA ALA A 111 5.33 1.50 12.15
C ALA A 111 4.45 0.42 12.81
N ALA A 112 4.30 0.46 14.13
CA ALA A 112 3.42 -0.46 14.86
C ALA A 112 1.96 -0.33 14.39
N GLN A 113 1.46 0.90 14.22
CA GLN A 113 0.09 1.11 13.70
C GLN A 113 -0.08 0.57 12.29
N LEU A 114 0.90 0.81 11.38
CA LEU A 114 0.86 0.31 10.01
C LEU A 114 0.91 -1.24 9.97
N SER A 115 1.70 -1.87 10.86
CA SER A 115 1.74 -3.31 11.01
C SER A 115 0.37 -3.86 11.43
N SER A 116 -0.22 -3.32 12.49
CA SER A 116 -1.56 -3.72 12.94
C SER A 116 -2.63 -3.52 11.86
N ASN A 117 -2.58 -2.42 11.11
CA ASN A 117 -3.49 -2.20 9.98
C ASN A 117 -3.29 -3.27 8.88
N THR A 118 -2.03 -3.65 8.61
CA THR A 118 -1.70 -4.68 7.62
C THR A 118 -2.29 -6.03 8.03
N GLU A 119 -2.15 -6.41 9.30
CA GLU A 119 -2.74 -7.64 9.87
C GLU A 119 -4.27 -7.62 9.77
N LEU A 120 -4.91 -6.48 10.06
CA LEU A 120 -6.36 -6.33 9.90
C LEU A 120 -6.84 -6.51 8.45
N VAL A 121 -6.04 -6.07 7.48
CA VAL A 121 -6.41 -6.14 6.05
C VAL A 121 -6.10 -7.50 5.46
N TYR A 122 -4.93 -8.05 5.73
CA TYR A 122 -4.39 -9.23 5.03
C TYR A 122 -4.35 -10.51 5.88
N GLY A 123 -4.61 -10.41 7.19
CA GLY A 123 -4.45 -11.51 8.14
C GLY A 123 -3.03 -11.63 8.67
N ASN A 124 -2.83 -12.53 9.60
CA ASN A 124 -1.51 -12.87 10.16
C ASN A 124 -0.78 -13.84 9.23
N TRP A 125 0.53 -13.65 9.10
CA TRP A 125 1.39 -14.57 8.32
C TRP A 125 1.58 -15.93 8.99
N ASP A 126 1.34 -16.02 10.29
CA ASP A 126 1.48 -17.23 11.10
C ASP A 126 0.18 -18.07 11.17
N ASP A 127 -0.91 -17.56 10.63
CA ASP A 127 -2.13 -18.35 10.50
C ASP A 127 -1.87 -19.43 9.44
N GLU A 128 -1.73 -20.70 9.89
CA GLU A 128 -1.72 -21.84 8.99
C GLU A 128 -2.89 -21.69 8.01
N PRO A 129 -2.67 -21.88 6.70
CA PRO A 129 -3.75 -21.80 5.75
C PRO A 129 -4.79 -22.83 6.15
N VAL A 130 -5.89 -22.35 6.74
CA VAL A 130 -7.09 -23.17 6.92
C VAL A 130 -7.36 -23.78 5.55
N ASP A 131 -7.62 -25.10 5.48
CA ASP A 131 -7.90 -25.88 4.27
C ASP A 131 -8.94 -25.20 3.35
N ALA A 132 -8.58 -24.05 2.80
CA ALA A 132 -9.33 -23.39 1.77
C ALA A 132 -9.12 -24.19 0.49
N PRO A 133 -10.18 -24.62 -0.18
CA PRO A 133 -10.02 -25.27 -1.47
C PRO A 133 -9.20 -24.34 -2.38
N PRO A 134 -8.27 -24.87 -3.18
CA PRO A 134 -7.43 -24.07 -4.05
C PRO A 134 -8.32 -23.18 -4.92
N GLY A 135 -8.20 -21.86 -4.72
CA GLY A 135 -8.89 -20.89 -5.56
C GLY A 135 -8.39 -21.00 -7.02
N PRO A 136 -9.09 -20.40 -7.99
CA PRO A 136 -8.73 -20.49 -9.40
C PRO A 136 -7.33 -19.94 -9.73
N PHE A 137 -6.66 -19.31 -8.74
CA PHE A 137 -5.31 -18.77 -8.82
C PHE A 137 -4.30 -19.48 -7.90
N ALA A 138 -4.60 -20.71 -7.44
CA ALA A 138 -3.60 -21.48 -6.71
C ALA A 138 -2.33 -21.64 -7.58
N PRO A 139 -1.13 -21.38 -7.01
CA PRO A 139 0.10 -21.59 -7.76
C PRO A 139 0.16 -23.05 -8.23
N PRO A 140 0.70 -23.33 -9.42
CA PRO A 140 0.83 -24.70 -9.91
C PRO A 140 1.65 -25.51 -8.93
N THR A 141 1.15 -26.68 -8.54
CA THR A 141 1.80 -27.62 -7.61
C THR A 141 3.02 -28.31 -8.22
N THR A 142 3.26 -28.12 -9.50
CA THR A 142 4.45 -28.60 -10.22
C THR A 142 5.46 -27.46 -10.38
N PRO A 143 6.75 -27.68 -10.14
CA PRO A 143 7.78 -26.71 -10.44
C PRO A 143 7.68 -26.26 -11.90
N ILE A 144 7.63 -24.95 -12.13
CA ILE A 144 7.72 -24.40 -13.48
C ILE A 144 9.16 -24.63 -13.95
N ASP A 145 9.35 -25.47 -14.95
CA ASP A 145 10.64 -25.65 -15.62
C ASP A 145 10.95 -24.35 -16.38
N LEU A 146 11.71 -23.46 -15.75
CA LEU A 146 12.15 -22.22 -16.39
C LEU A 146 13.27 -22.59 -17.39
N PRO A 147 13.20 -22.12 -18.64
CA PRO A 147 14.30 -22.30 -19.58
C PRO A 147 15.57 -21.66 -19.02
N PRO A 148 16.76 -22.25 -19.29
CA PRO A 148 18.02 -21.70 -18.81
C PRO A 148 18.19 -20.27 -19.34
N LEU A 149 18.61 -19.36 -18.44
CA LEU A 149 18.96 -18.00 -18.81
C LEU A 149 20.06 -18.07 -19.86
N GLY A 150 19.80 -17.54 -21.05
CA GLY A 150 20.80 -17.42 -22.10
C GLY A 150 22.05 -16.66 -21.66
N PRO A 151 23.17 -16.83 -22.33
CA PRO A 151 24.42 -16.16 -21.95
C PRO A 151 24.26 -14.64 -21.98
N ARG A 152 24.84 -13.96 -20.97
CA ARG A 152 24.87 -12.50 -20.82
C ARG A 152 25.72 -11.85 -21.89
#